data_a0aa5a5b5b1ec69042b5308546a6a529
#
_entry.id   a0aa5a5b5b1ec69042b5308546a6a529
#
_cell.length_a   1.000
_cell.length_b   1.000
_cell.length_c   1.000
_cell.angle_alpha   90.00
_cell.angle_beta   90.00
_cell.angle_gamma   90.00
#
_symmetry.space_group_name_H-M   'P 1'
#
loop_
_entity.id
_entity.type
_entity.pdbx_description
1 polymer ?
#
loop_
_entity_poly.entity_id
_entity_poly.type
_entity_poly.pdbx_seq_one_letter_code
_entity_poly.pdbx_strand_id
1 'polypeptide(L)'
;MVEKRKQCKDQCDKDIQKIILKDKIEKQMAQQLTTLETKIDTDDIPTCICEKSLADKVEKTCLRCGSVFGGGIAPSVGLLGGIGEAAISAWKVAALKAAARYAASKGAAEGLAAGKAAGMNVVTGVLRTRGIEQYCPEIFEQIQKIQRFTDLKNFVGAIINKHDKICAIKTSGENYMCTQFDTQLGAYVSGVNDTGPPPHTVIKNLLDFVAGKAELTANAEAADVTSKITTQLRTEQTNVINTIYGSWETTITASIIAIVVIVLILVIIYLILRYRRKKKMKKKLQYIKLLEE
;
A
#
# COMPACT_ATOMS: atom_id res chain seq x y z
N MET A 1 -20.81 11.55 43.18
CA MET A 1 -19.36 11.80 42.97
C MET A 1 -18.56 10.57 42.56
N VAL A 2 -18.93 9.38 42.99
CA VAL A 2 -18.21 8.11 42.69
C VAL A 2 -18.29 7.73 41.22
N GLU A 3 -19.43 7.94 40.58
CA GLU A 3 -19.70 7.58 39.17
C GLU A 3 -18.86 8.39 38.16
N LYS A 4 -18.69 9.70 38.39
CA LYS A 4 -17.81 10.55 37.57
C LYS A 4 -16.32 10.17 37.67
N ARG A 5 -15.87 9.69 38.85
CA ARG A 5 -14.49 9.19 38.99
C ARG A 5 -14.26 7.88 38.25
N LYS A 6 -15.26 7.01 38.18
CA LYS A 6 -15.18 5.74 37.45
C LYS A 6 -15.13 5.96 35.95
N GLN A 7 -16.00 6.85 35.42
CA GLN A 7 -15.96 7.24 34.00
C GLN A 7 -14.64 7.91 33.58
N CYS A 8 -14.08 8.77 34.45
CA CYS A 8 -12.80 9.42 34.16
C CYS A 8 -11.63 8.41 34.17
N LYS A 9 -11.68 7.40 35.04
CA LYS A 9 -10.68 6.33 35.09
C LYS A 9 -10.77 5.42 33.85
N ASP A 10 -11.98 5.02 33.44
CA ASP A 10 -12.20 4.19 32.25
C ASP A 10 -11.80 4.91 30.96
N GLN A 11 -11.98 6.24 30.90
CA GLN A 11 -11.52 7.05 29.77
C GLN A 11 -10.00 7.16 29.74
N CYS A 12 -9.36 7.37 30.87
CA CYS A 12 -7.91 7.45 31.02
C CYS A 12 -7.23 6.12 30.65
N ASP A 13 -7.81 4.99 31.06
CA ASP A 13 -7.31 3.65 30.71
C ASP A 13 -7.42 3.36 29.21
N LYS A 14 -8.50 3.83 28.55
CA LYS A 14 -8.65 3.74 27.09
C LYS A 14 -7.64 4.58 26.32
N ASP A 15 -7.34 5.78 26.82
CA ASP A 15 -6.38 6.67 26.18
C ASP A 15 -4.93 6.16 26.38
N ILE A 16 -4.62 5.58 27.56
CA ILE A 16 -3.34 4.90 27.82
C ILE A 16 -3.17 3.69 26.91
N GLN A 17 -4.21 2.86 26.72
CA GLN A 17 -4.14 1.72 25.80
C GLN A 17 -3.94 2.15 24.34
N LYS A 18 -4.55 3.26 23.90
CA LYS A 18 -4.33 3.83 22.56
C LYS A 18 -2.89 4.29 22.36
N ILE A 19 -2.29 4.92 23.38
CA ILE A 19 -0.92 5.41 23.31
C ILE A 19 0.06 4.23 23.27
N ILE A 20 -0.15 3.20 24.09
CA ILE A 20 0.67 1.98 24.10
C ILE A 20 0.57 1.23 22.77
N LEU A 21 -0.62 1.15 22.19
CA LEU A 21 -0.83 0.51 20.90
C LEU A 21 -0.13 1.27 19.77
N LYS A 22 -0.20 2.61 19.80
CA LYS A 22 0.49 3.49 18.84
C LYS A 22 2.01 3.33 18.92
N ASP A 23 2.56 3.33 20.12
CA ASP A 23 4.01 3.16 20.36
C ASP A 23 4.50 1.77 19.92
N LYS A 24 3.69 0.74 20.12
CA LYS A 24 3.98 -0.63 19.68
C LYS A 24 3.97 -0.77 18.15
N ILE A 25 3.05 -0.08 17.47
CA ILE A 25 2.97 -0.05 16.00
C ILE A 25 4.15 0.75 15.43
N GLU A 26 4.51 1.87 16.05
CA GLU A 26 5.66 2.70 15.65
C GLU A 26 6.99 1.93 15.80
N LYS A 27 7.16 1.20 16.91
CA LYS A 27 8.32 0.31 17.12
C LYS A 27 8.37 -0.85 16.10
N GLN A 28 7.24 -1.45 15.77
CA GLN A 28 7.21 -2.51 14.75
C GLN A 28 7.50 -1.97 13.34
N MET A 29 7.03 -0.76 13.02
CA MET A 29 7.37 -0.10 11.75
C MET A 29 8.83 0.30 11.68
N ALA A 30 9.40 0.83 12.76
CA ALA A 30 10.82 1.16 12.84
C ALA A 30 11.72 -0.09 12.67
N GLN A 31 11.34 -1.21 13.30
CA GLN A 31 12.06 -2.48 13.12
C GLN A 31 11.94 -3.06 11.70
N GLN A 32 10.80 -2.89 11.04
CA GLN A 32 10.64 -3.31 9.64
C GLN A 32 11.40 -2.39 8.67
N LEU A 33 11.52 -1.09 8.96
CA LEU A 33 12.32 -0.16 8.17
C LEU A 33 13.82 -0.50 8.27
N THR A 34 14.34 -0.75 9.47
CA THR A 34 15.75 -1.13 9.67
C THR A 34 16.11 -2.46 9.02
N THR A 35 15.17 -3.42 8.95
CA THR A 35 15.40 -4.69 8.21
C THR A 35 15.33 -4.53 6.69
N LEU A 36 14.67 -3.48 6.18
CA LEU A 36 14.63 -3.15 4.76
C LEU A 36 15.87 -2.35 4.32
N GLU A 37 16.43 -1.50 5.19
CA GLU A 37 17.66 -0.75 4.90
C GLU A 37 18.91 -1.63 4.86
N THR A 38 18.93 -2.76 5.57
CA THR A 38 20.07 -3.69 5.57
C THR A 38 20.12 -4.66 4.38
N LYS A 39 19.15 -4.62 3.45
CA LYS A 39 19.10 -5.51 2.27
C LYS A 39 19.33 -4.81 0.94
N ILE A 40 19.70 -3.54 0.94
CA ILE A 40 20.13 -2.85 -0.27
C ILE A 40 21.66 -2.81 -0.20
N ASP A 41 22.28 -3.76 -0.85
CA ASP A 41 23.75 -3.74 -1.07
C ASP A 41 24.08 -2.55 -1.96
N THR A 42 25.10 -1.79 -1.55
CA THR A 42 25.58 -0.60 -2.26
C THR A 42 26.09 -0.91 -3.67
N ASP A 43 26.25 -2.17 -4.03
CA ASP A 43 26.68 -2.63 -5.35
C ASP A 43 25.53 -2.76 -6.38
N ASP A 44 24.27 -2.73 -5.94
CA ASP A 44 23.09 -2.80 -6.83
C ASP A 44 22.62 -1.44 -7.36
N ILE A 45 23.28 -0.35 -6.97
CA ILE A 45 22.99 0.99 -7.49
C ILE A 45 24.02 1.30 -8.58
N PRO A 46 23.65 1.33 -9.86
CA PRO A 46 24.58 1.76 -10.91
C PRO A 46 24.94 3.24 -10.72
N THR A 47 26.05 3.50 -10.05
CA THR A 47 26.58 4.82 -9.69
C THR A 47 26.98 5.68 -10.90
N CYS A 48 26.97 5.13 -12.12
CA CYS A 48 27.53 5.82 -13.29
C CYS A 48 26.54 6.60 -14.16
N ILE A 49 25.21 6.57 -13.93
CA ILE A 49 24.25 7.23 -14.84
C ILE A 49 23.62 8.51 -14.24
N CYS A 50 23.68 8.70 -12.93
CA CYS A 50 23.06 9.86 -12.27
C CYS A 50 23.95 11.09 -12.09
N GLU A 51 25.25 10.96 -11.98
CA GLU A 51 26.14 12.11 -11.66
C GLU A 51 26.32 13.10 -12.81
N LYS A 52 26.43 12.64 -14.06
CA LYS A 52 26.57 13.56 -15.21
C LYS A 52 25.28 14.25 -15.64
N SER A 53 24.12 13.66 -15.43
CA SER A 53 22.84 14.22 -15.89
C SER A 53 22.23 15.22 -14.90
N LEU A 54 22.47 15.09 -13.60
CA LEU A 54 21.96 16.04 -12.59
C LEU A 54 22.86 17.28 -12.47
N ALA A 55 24.19 17.12 -12.47
CA ALA A 55 25.11 18.23 -12.43
C ALA A 55 24.97 19.13 -13.67
N ASP A 56 24.91 18.58 -14.89
CA ASP A 56 24.69 19.34 -16.14
C ASP A 56 23.30 20.00 -16.22
N LYS A 57 22.26 19.39 -15.67
CA LYS A 57 20.94 20.03 -15.59
C LYS A 57 20.88 21.13 -14.57
N VAL A 58 21.50 20.97 -13.40
CA VAL A 58 21.57 21.98 -12.35
C VAL A 58 22.43 23.15 -12.83
N GLU A 59 23.58 22.90 -13.47
CA GLU A 59 24.47 23.93 -13.99
C GLU A 59 23.80 24.74 -15.12
N LYS A 60 23.16 24.08 -16.09
CA LYS A 60 22.39 24.78 -17.14
C LYS A 60 21.18 25.52 -16.62
N THR A 61 20.53 25.03 -15.55
CA THR A 61 19.40 25.72 -14.93
C THR A 61 19.88 26.92 -14.09
N CYS A 62 21.00 26.79 -13.37
CA CYS A 62 21.62 27.89 -12.63
C CYS A 62 22.15 29.00 -13.56
N LEU A 63 22.80 28.65 -14.69
CA LEU A 63 23.28 29.62 -15.67
C LEU A 63 22.13 30.35 -16.40
N ARG A 64 21.00 29.67 -16.64
CA ARG A 64 19.81 30.29 -17.23
C ARG A 64 19.05 31.19 -16.24
N CYS A 65 19.02 30.84 -14.94
CA CYS A 65 18.51 31.74 -13.90
C CYS A 65 19.40 32.96 -13.69
N GLY A 66 20.74 32.83 -13.75
CA GLY A 66 21.68 33.95 -13.61
C GLY A 66 21.57 34.99 -14.73
N SER A 67 21.19 34.60 -15.95
CA SER A 67 21.05 35.52 -17.08
C SER A 67 19.72 36.29 -17.13
N VAL A 68 18.68 35.79 -16.48
CA VAL A 68 17.36 36.45 -16.42
C VAL A 68 17.26 37.46 -15.27
N PHE A 69 18.10 37.33 -14.22
CA PHE A 69 18.09 38.21 -13.03
C PHE A 69 19.20 39.25 -12.98
N GLY A 70 19.97 39.43 -14.05
CA GLY A 70 21.04 40.44 -14.17
C GLY A 70 20.56 41.89 -14.34
N GLY A 71 19.29 42.18 -14.20
CA GLY A 71 18.70 43.52 -14.30
C GLY A 71 17.79 43.85 -13.12
N GLY A 72 18.39 44.30 -12.01
CA GLY A 72 17.78 45.20 -10.99
C GLY A 72 16.51 44.77 -10.29
N ILE A 73 16.60 44.69 -8.95
CA ILE A 73 15.57 44.70 -7.91
C ILE A 73 15.06 43.38 -7.43
N ALA A 74 15.51 43.01 -6.23
CA ALA A 74 15.06 42.02 -5.28
C ALA A 74 15.26 40.52 -5.62
N PRO A 75 16.52 40.02 -5.54
CA PRO A 75 16.79 38.55 -5.72
C PRO A 75 16.36 37.71 -4.54
N SER A 76 16.02 38.25 -3.37
CA SER A 76 15.81 37.49 -2.15
C SER A 76 14.42 36.84 -2.03
N VAL A 77 13.38 37.43 -2.58
CA VAL A 77 12.01 36.91 -2.47
C VAL A 77 11.75 35.80 -3.51
N GLY A 78 12.30 35.96 -4.72
CA GLY A 78 12.16 34.93 -5.78
C GLY A 78 12.94 33.65 -5.50
N LEU A 79 14.11 33.75 -4.86
CA LEU A 79 14.95 32.57 -4.58
C LEU A 79 14.37 31.71 -3.47
N LEU A 80 13.90 32.31 -2.38
CA LEU A 80 13.30 31.57 -1.25
C LEU A 80 11.95 30.94 -1.63
N GLY A 81 11.11 31.64 -2.38
CA GLY A 81 9.84 31.11 -2.87
C GLY A 81 10.03 29.97 -3.88
N GLY A 82 10.93 30.14 -4.85
CA GLY A 82 11.18 29.15 -5.89
C GLY A 82 11.82 27.84 -5.37
N ILE A 83 12.73 27.93 -4.40
CA ILE A 83 13.34 26.73 -3.77
C ILE A 83 12.31 25.98 -2.93
N GLY A 84 11.47 26.70 -2.17
CA GLY A 84 10.41 26.10 -1.38
C GLY A 84 9.38 25.35 -2.24
N GLU A 85 8.92 25.96 -3.33
CA GLU A 85 7.96 25.36 -4.26
C GLU A 85 8.56 24.15 -4.98
N ALA A 86 9.80 24.23 -5.43
CA ALA A 86 10.49 23.11 -6.07
C ALA A 86 10.70 21.93 -5.10
N ALA A 87 11.06 22.19 -3.85
CA ALA A 87 11.23 21.16 -2.83
C ALA A 87 9.90 20.47 -2.48
N ILE A 88 8.81 21.23 -2.33
CA ILE A 88 7.48 20.71 -2.00
C ILE A 88 6.91 19.91 -3.18
N SER A 89 7.10 20.38 -4.42
CA SER A 89 6.65 19.64 -5.60
C SER A 89 7.43 18.34 -5.79
N ALA A 90 8.73 18.34 -5.56
CA ALA A 90 9.56 17.13 -5.59
C ALA A 90 9.15 16.13 -4.50
N TRP A 91 8.87 16.61 -3.27
CA TRP A 91 8.36 15.79 -2.20
C TRP A 91 7.00 15.15 -2.55
N LYS A 92 6.07 15.89 -3.12
CA LYS A 92 4.75 15.38 -3.54
C LYS A 92 4.90 14.22 -4.53
N VAL A 93 5.76 14.37 -5.53
CA VAL A 93 6.02 13.31 -6.52
C VAL A 93 6.63 12.07 -5.86
N ALA A 94 7.59 12.25 -4.95
CA ALA A 94 8.22 11.16 -4.21
C ALA A 94 7.21 10.45 -3.30
N ALA A 95 6.38 11.19 -2.56
CA ALA A 95 5.34 10.67 -1.68
C ALA A 95 4.30 9.86 -2.46
N LEU A 96 3.83 10.36 -3.61
CA LEU A 96 2.88 9.64 -4.47
C LEU A 96 3.47 8.33 -5.03
N LYS A 97 4.76 8.33 -5.39
CA LYS A 97 5.44 7.10 -5.82
C LYS A 97 5.58 6.09 -4.69
N ALA A 98 5.94 6.54 -3.50
CA ALA A 98 6.03 5.69 -2.31
C ALA A 98 4.65 5.10 -1.94
N ALA A 99 3.61 5.92 -1.94
CA ALA A 99 2.22 5.52 -1.71
C ALA A 99 1.75 4.46 -2.72
N ALA A 100 2.06 4.64 -4.00
CA ALA A 100 1.72 3.68 -5.05
C ALA A 100 2.42 2.33 -4.85
N ARG A 101 3.71 2.34 -4.48
CA ARG A 101 4.45 1.10 -4.18
C ARG A 101 3.90 0.39 -2.94
N TYR A 102 3.61 1.13 -1.88
CA TYR A 102 3.00 0.59 -0.67
C TYR A 102 1.64 -0.04 -0.97
N ALA A 103 0.76 0.67 -1.68
CA ALA A 103 -0.55 0.16 -2.08
C ALA A 103 -0.44 -1.13 -2.92
N ALA A 104 0.49 -1.18 -3.87
CA ALA A 104 0.72 -2.36 -4.70
C ALA A 104 1.23 -3.55 -3.87
N SER A 105 2.18 -3.34 -2.96
CA SER A 105 2.72 -4.43 -2.12
C SER A 105 1.68 -4.97 -1.14
N LYS A 106 0.88 -4.09 -0.53
CA LYS A 106 -0.22 -4.48 0.36
C LYS A 106 -1.33 -5.19 -0.41
N GLY A 107 -1.75 -4.64 -1.55
CA GLY A 107 -2.74 -5.28 -2.41
C GLY A 107 -2.31 -6.67 -2.87
N ALA A 108 -1.05 -6.86 -3.26
CA ALA A 108 -0.53 -8.17 -3.65
C ALA A 108 -0.52 -9.17 -2.48
N ALA A 109 -0.13 -8.74 -1.27
CA ALA A 109 -0.12 -9.60 -0.10
C ALA A 109 -1.54 -10.06 0.31
N GLU A 110 -2.48 -9.13 0.38
CA GLU A 110 -3.89 -9.41 0.71
C GLU A 110 -4.55 -10.26 -0.40
N GLY A 111 -4.27 -9.94 -1.67
CA GLY A 111 -4.76 -10.70 -2.81
C GLY A 111 -4.27 -12.15 -2.80
N LEU A 112 -2.98 -12.38 -2.52
CA LEU A 112 -2.43 -13.73 -2.41
C LEU A 112 -3.09 -14.53 -1.28
N ALA A 113 -3.33 -13.91 -0.12
CA ALA A 113 -4.00 -14.55 1.01
C ALA A 113 -5.46 -14.91 0.67
N ALA A 114 -6.20 -13.98 0.09
CA ALA A 114 -7.59 -14.18 -0.33
C ALA A 114 -7.69 -15.27 -1.42
N GLY A 115 -6.83 -15.18 -2.43
CA GLY A 115 -6.78 -16.19 -3.50
C GLY A 115 -6.49 -17.60 -2.97
N LYS A 116 -5.51 -17.73 -2.06
CA LYS A 116 -5.22 -19.03 -1.43
C LYS A 116 -6.43 -19.56 -0.65
N ALA A 117 -7.12 -18.71 0.09
CA ALA A 117 -8.33 -19.10 0.83
C ALA A 117 -9.46 -19.54 -0.13
N ALA A 118 -9.71 -18.78 -1.19
CA ALA A 118 -10.72 -19.10 -2.19
C ALA A 118 -10.42 -20.43 -2.92
N GLY A 119 -9.17 -20.63 -3.35
CA GLY A 119 -8.76 -21.88 -3.97
C GLY A 119 -8.87 -23.08 -3.01
N MET A 120 -8.50 -22.92 -1.74
CA MET A 120 -8.65 -23.97 -0.74
C MET A 120 -10.12 -24.30 -0.45
N ASN A 121 -11.01 -23.31 -0.48
CA ASN A 121 -12.46 -23.54 -0.37
C ASN A 121 -12.99 -24.41 -1.52
N VAL A 122 -12.48 -24.22 -2.74
CA VAL A 122 -12.81 -25.08 -3.88
C VAL A 122 -12.33 -26.50 -3.63
N VAL A 123 -11.07 -26.68 -3.20
CA VAL A 123 -10.50 -28.00 -2.90
C VAL A 123 -11.33 -28.72 -1.86
N THR A 124 -11.52 -28.12 -0.69
CA THR A 124 -12.24 -28.76 0.42
C THR A 124 -13.70 -29.00 0.09
N GLY A 125 -14.37 -28.07 -0.60
CA GLY A 125 -15.76 -28.22 -1.02
C GLY A 125 -15.95 -29.41 -1.96
N VAL A 126 -15.13 -29.51 -3.01
CA VAL A 126 -15.25 -30.62 -3.97
C VAL A 126 -14.85 -31.96 -3.35
N LEU A 127 -13.77 -32.00 -2.58
CA LEU A 127 -13.35 -33.27 -1.94
C LEU A 127 -14.35 -33.75 -0.89
N ARG A 128 -15.02 -32.84 -0.19
CA ARG A 128 -16.12 -33.17 0.74
C ARG A 128 -17.31 -33.77 0.01
N THR A 129 -17.76 -33.16 -1.07
CA THR A 129 -18.89 -33.68 -1.88
C THR A 129 -18.59 -35.01 -2.53
N ARG A 130 -17.29 -35.31 -2.79
CA ARG A 130 -16.83 -36.59 -3.35
C ARG A 130 -16.47 -37.64 -2.29
N GLY A 131 -16.79 -37.40 -1.02
CA GLY A 131 -16.63 -38.35 0.07
C GLY A 131 -15.20 -38.49 0.60
N ILE A 132 -14.22 -37.75 0.10
CA ILE A 132 -12.81 -37.86 0.55
C ILE A 132 -12.68 -37.50 2.04
N GLU A 133 -13.42 -36.49 2.53
CA GLU A 133 -13.45 -36.16 3.96
C GLU A 133 -13.97 -37.34 4.81
N GLN A 134 -15.03 -38.01 4.34
CA GLN A 134 -15.69 -39.08 5.07
C GLN A 134 -14.87 -40.38 5.09
N TYR A 135 -14.31 -40.78 3.95
CA TYR A 135 -13.64 -42.09 3.80
C TYR A 135 -12.12 -42.02 3.98
N CYS A 136 -11.52 -40.81 3.84
CA CYS A 136 -10.08 -40.56 3.93
C CYS A 136 -9.76 -39.37 4.81
N PRO A 137 -10.26 -39.27 6.06
CA PRO A 137 -10.14 -38.08 6.89
C PRO A 137 -8.68 -37.64 7.12
N GLU A 138 -7.80 -38.57 7.37
CA GLU A 138 -6.36 -38.32 7.60
C GLU A 138 -5.69 -37.64 6.37
N ILE A 139 -6.07 -38.06 5.16
CA ILE A 139 -5.57 -37.53 3.92
C ILE A 139 -6.17 -36.13 3.69
N PHE A 140 -7.45 -35.96 4.00
CA PHE A 140 -8.15 -34.71 3.88
C PHE A 140 -7.53 -33.63 4.76
N GLU A 141 -7.17 -33.95 6.01
CA GLU A 141 -6.44 -32.99 6.90
C GLU A 141 -5.06 -32.63 6.37
N GLN A 142 -4.35 -33.57 5.73
CA GLN A 142 -3.07 -33.23 5.10
C GLN A 142 -3.24 -32.32 3.88
N ILE A 143 -4.29 -32.57 3.08
CA ILE A 143 -4.63 -31.70 1.94
C ILE A 143 -4.92 -30.27 2.37
N GLN A 144 -5.57 -30.04 3.50
CA GLN A 144 -5.84 -28.71 4.01
C GLN A 144 -4.57 -27.90 4.34
N LYS A 145 -3.43 -28.56 4.53
CA LYS A 145 -2.14 -27.95 4.89
C LYS A 145 -1.22 -27.68 3.70
N ILE A 146 -1.64 -28.03 2.47
CA ILE A 146 -0.81 -27.83 1.27
C ILE A 146 -0.55 -26.35 1.02
N GLN A 147 0.60 -26.04 0.43
CA GLN A 147 0.96 -24.69 0.06
C GLN A 147 0.62 -24.36 -1.40
N ARG A 148 0.67 -25.36 -2.28
CA ARG A 148 0.37 -25.22 -3.71
C ARG A 148 -0.69 -26.22 -4.11
N PHE A 149 -1.64 -25.81 -4.94
CA PHE A 149 -2.72 -26.70 -5.41
C PHE A 149 -2.20 -27.83 -6.30
N THR A 150 -1.07 -27.63 -6.96
CA THR A 150 -0.38 -28.70 -7.71
C THR A 150 0.06 -29.87 -6.85
N ASP A 151 0.26 -29.67 -5.55
CA ASP A 151 0.67 -30.72 -4.60
C ASP A 151 -0.45 -31.73 -4.33
N LEU A 152 -1.72 -31.41 -4.71
CA LEU A 152 -2.85 -32.35 -4.66
C LEU A 152 -2.57 -33.66 -5.40
N LYS A 153 -1.82 -33.63 -6.50
CA LYS A 153 -1.48 -34.80 -7.30
C LYS A 153 -0.69 -35.85 -6.50
N ASN A 154 0.04 -35.42 -5.48
CA ASN A 154 0.83 -36.33 -4.62
C ASN A 154 -0.06 -37.21 -3.74
N PHE A 155 -1.32 -36.84 -3.53
CA PHE A 155 -2.26 -37.60 -2.71
C PHE A 155 -3.04 -38.67 -3.49
N VAL A 156 -2.92 -38.69 -4.82
CA VAL A 156 -3.60 -39.67 -5.68
C VAL A 156 -3.35 -41.10 -5.20
N GLY A 157 -2.07 -41.50 -5.02
CA GLY A 157 -1.69 -42.84 -4.57
C GLY A 157 -2.19 -43.17 -3.17
N ALA A 158 -2.18 -42.18 -2.26
CA ALA A 158 -2.67 -42.40 -0.89
C ALA A 158 -4.19 -42.66 -0.86
N ILE A 159 -4.95 -41.89 -1.65
CA ILE A 159 -6.41 -42.07 -1.75
C ILE A 159 -6.76 -43.40 -2.42
N ILE A 160 -6.06 -43.78 -3.49
CA ILE A 160 -6.23 -45.09 -4.14
C ILE A 160 -5.96 -46.21 -3.16
N ASN A 161 -4.83 -46.20 -2.43
CA ASN A 161 -4.51 -47.19 -1.44
C ASN A 161 -5.57 -47.30 -0.32
N LYS A 162 -6.15 -46.18 0.11
CA LYS A 162 -7.22 -46.19 1.11
C LYS A 162 -8.51 -46.75 0.53
N HIS A 163 -8.87 -46.40 -0.70
CA HIS A 163 -10.01 -46.95 -1.43
C HIS A 163 -9.90 -48.46 -1.56
N ASP A 164 -8.75 -48.99 -2.02
CA ASP A 164 -8.53 -50.41 -2.20
C ASP A 164 -8.63 -51.19 -0.89
N LYS A 165 -8.15 -50.62 0.23
CA LYS A 165 -8.32 -51.21 1.56
C LYS A 165 -9.79 -51.28 1.97
N ILE A 166 -10.58 -50.25 1.72
CA ILE A 166 -12.03 -50.22 2.00
C ILE A 166 -12.76 -51.27 1.14
N CYS A 167 -12.40 -51.40 -0.12
CA CYS A 167 -13.01 -52.29 -1.06
C CYS A 167 -12.53 -53.75 -0.95
N ALA A 168 -11.35 -54.00 -0.35
CA ALA A 168 -10.84 -55.35 -0.12
C ALA A 168 -11.54 -56.10 1.02
N ILE A 169 -12.25 -55.42 1.90
CA ILE A 169 -12.95 -56.01 3.06
C ILE A 169 -14.20 -56.73 2.56
N LYS A 170 -14.07 -58.01 2.22
CA LYS A 170 -15.20 -58.90 1.87
C LYS A 170 -15.80 -59.43 3.16
N THR A 171 -16.69 -58.72 3.81
CA THR A 171 -17.65 -59.31 4.73
C THR A 171 -18.80 -59.87 3.89
N SER A 172 -19.30 -61.07 4.24
CA SER A 172 -20.34 -61.82 3.52
C SER A 172 -21.57 -60.92 3.24
N GLY A 173 -21.64 -60.37 2.05
CA GLY A 173 -22.58 -59.37 1.61
C GLY A 173 -21.86 -58.26 0.87
N GLU A 174 -22.54 -57.55 -0.03
CA GLU A 174 -21.99 -56.40 -0.78
C GLU A 174 -21.25 -55.48 0.18
N ASN A 175 -20.02 -55.09 -0.18
CA ASN A 175 -19.24 -54.14 0.61
C ASN A 175 -19.90 -52.73 0.51
N TYR A 176 -20.90 -52.48 1.34
CA TYR A 176 -21.72 -51.31 1.35
C TYR A 176 -20.87 -50.00 1.39
N MET A 177 -19.79 -50.01 2.17
CA MET A 177 -18.90 -48.83 2.26
C MET A 177 -18.15 -48.57 0.95
N CYS A 178 -17.70 -49.63 0.25
CA CYS A 178 -17.07 -49.49 -1.05
C CYS A 178 -18.06 -48.92 -2.09
N THR A 179 -19.25 -49.53 -2.14
CA THR A 179 -20.33 -49.09 -3.06
C THR A 179 -20.73 -47.65 -2.83
N GLN A 180 -20.87 -47.19 -1.58
CA GLN A 180 -21.16 -45.81 -1.26
C GLN A 180 -20.03 -44.89 -1.66
N PHE A 181 -18.79 -45.25 -1.39
CA PHE A 181 -17.63 -44.42 -1.77
C PHE A 181 -17.53 -44.29 -3.28
N ASP A 182 -17.65 -45.36 -4.04
CA ASP A 182 -17.62 -45.35 -5.50
C ASP A 182 -18.76 -44.54 -6.08
N THR A 183 -19.98 -44.64 -5.50
CA THR A 183 -21.12 -43.82 -5.90
C THR A 183 -20.85 -42.32 -5.67
N GLN A 184 -20.31 -41.93 -4.52
CA GLN A 184 -19.98 -40.53 -4.24
C GLN A 184 -18.84 -40.03 -5.14
N LEU A 185 -17.85 -40.85 -5.43
CA LEU A 185 -16.81 -40.52 -6.40
C LEU A 185 -17.36 -40.36 -7.82
N GLY A 186 -18.46 -41.01 -8.15
CA GLY A 186 -19.01 -41.12 -9.50
C GLY A 186 -18.25 -42.15 -10.34
N ALA A 187 -17.71 -43.17 -9.69
CA ALA A 187 -17.01 -44.27 -10.31
C ALA A 187 -17.96 -45.38 -10.77
N TYR A 188 -17.42 -46.38 -11.46
CA TYR A 188 -18.15 -47.62 -11.80
C TYR A 188 -18.57 -48.34 -10.53
N VAL A 189 -19.83 -48.68 -10.44
CA VAL A 189 -20.43 -49.51 -9.38
C VAL A 189 -21.31 -50.56 -10.03
N SER A 190 -20.97 -51.85 -9.82
CA SER A 190 -21.74 -52.96 -10.35
C SER A 190 -23.21 -52.90 -9.89
N GLY A 191 -24.15 -53.00 -10.81
CA GLY A 191 -25.58 -52.91 -10.53
C GLY A 191 -26.18 -51.51 -10.28
N VAL A 192 -25.34 -50.46 -10.19
CA VAL A 192 -25.77 -49.08 -9.98
C VAL A 192 -25.33 -48.16 -11.13
N ASN A 193 -24.10 -48.28 -11.56
CA ASN A 193 -23.51 -47.49 -12.63
C ASN A 193 -22.54 -48.33 -13.45
N ASP A 194 -23.08 -49.26 -14.24
CA ASP A 194 -22.30 -50.26 -14.99
C ASP A 194 -21.46 -49.64 -16.14
N THR A 195 -21.65 -48.40 -16.45
CA THR A 195 -20.93 -47.67 -17.51
C THR A 195 -19.91 -46.63 -17.01
N GLY A 196 -19.73 -46.56 -15.68
CA GLY A 196 -18.82 -45.57 -15.05
C GLY A 196 -17.35 -45.91 -15.30
N PRO A 197 -16.45 -44.89 -15.21
CA PRO A 197 -15.02 -45.12 -15.25
C PRO A 197 -14.50 -45.83 -13.97
N PRO A 198 -13.36 -46.54 -14.06
CA PRO A 198 -12.79 -47.20 -12.90
C PRO A 198 -12.38 -46.21 -11.79
N PRO A 199 -12.55 -46.55 -10.52
CA PRO A 199 -12.32 -45.68 -9.37
C PRO A 199 -10.95 -45.00 -9.38
N HIS A 200 -9.88 -45.72 -9.70
CA HIS A 200 -8.52 -45.17 -9.76
C HIS A 200 -8.38 -44.01 -10.80
N THR A 201 -9.05 -44.16 -11.94
CA THR A 201 -9.07 -43.13 -12.99
C THR A 201 -9.89 -41.90 -12.53
N VAL A 202 -11.01 -42.15 -11.85
CA VAL A 202 -11.85 -41.08 -11.30
C VAL A 202 -11.08 -40.28 -10.26
N ILE A 203 -10.41 -40.91 -9.31
CA ILE A 203 -9.62 -40.30 -8.24
C ILE A 203 -8.52 -39.39 -8.87
N LYS A 204 -7.78 -39.92 -9.85
CA LYS A 204 -6.74 -39.16 -10.54
C LYS A 204 -7.31 -37.91 -11.25
N ASN A 205 -8.33 -38.13 -12.08
CA ASN A 205 -8.94 -37.05 -12.85
C ASN A 205 -9.60 -35.99 -11.94
N LEU A 206 -10.20 -36.43 -10.83
CA LEU A 206 -10.79 -35.56 -9.83
C LEU A 206 -9.74 -34.61 -9.22
N LEU A 207 -8.60 -35.14 -8.77
CA LEU A 207 -7.55 -34.35 -8.16
C LEU A 207 -6.88 -33.41 -9.17
N ASP A 208 -6.69 -33.86 -10.41
CA ASP A 208 -6.18 -33.00 -11.49
C ASP A 208 -7.16 -31.85 -11.80
N PHE A 209 -8.45 -32.16 -11.91
CA PHE A 209 -9.50 -31.17 -12.14
C PHE A 209 -9.58 -30.15 -10.99
N VAL A 210 -9.60 -30.65 -9.73
CA VAL A 210 -9.70 -29.79 -8.54
C VAL A 210 -8.48 -28.89 -8.40
N ALA A 211 -7.27 -29.41 -8.67
CA ALA A 211 -6.06 -28.63 -8.66
C ALA A 211 -6.14 -27.45 -9.65
N GLY A 212 -6.51 -27.74 -10.91
CA GLY A 212 -6.66 -26.70 -11.94
C GLY A 212 -7.76 -25.70 -11.62
N LYS A 213 -8.91 -26.17 -11.14
CA LYS A 213 -10.04 -25.30 -10.77
C LYS A 213 -9.71 -24.40 -9.57
N ALA A 214 -9.04 -24.94 -8.55
CA ALA A 214 -8.60 -24.18 -7.39
C ALA A 214 -7.57 -23.11 -7.78
N GLU A 215 -6.62 -23.40 -8.64
CA GLU A 215 -5.64 -22.45 -9.13
C GLU A 215 -6.29 -21.31 -9.92
N LEU A 216 -7.21 -21.63 -10.83
CA LEU A 216 -7.96 -20.62 -11.59
C LEU A 216 -8.77 -19.72 -10.66
N THR A 217 -9.48 -20.28 -9.69
CA THR A 217 -10.27 -19.51 -8.73
C THR A 217 -9.37 -18.67 -7.83
N ALA A 218 -8.25 -19.23 -7.35
CA ALA A 218 -7.28 -18.51 -6.55
C ALA A 218 -6.68 -17.30 -7.29
N ASN A 219 -6.30 -17.48 -8.56
CA ASN A 219 -5.73 -16.41 -9.37
C ASN A 219 -6.77 -15.31 -9.66
N ALA A 220 -8.01 -15.66 -9.94
CA ALA A 220 -9.09 -14.71 -10.19
C ALA A 220 -9.38 -13.87 -8.93
N GLU A 221 -9.53 -14.51 -7.78
CA GLU A 221 -9.79 -13.82 -6.50
C GLU A 221 -8.58 -12.98 -6.07
N ALA A 222 -7.37 -13.50 -6.24
CA ALA A 222 -6.15 -12.76 -5.95
C ALA A 222 -6.05 -11.47 -6.79
N ALA A 223 -6.37 -11.55 -8.08
CA ALA A 223 -6.34 -10.39 -8.98
C ALA A 223 -7.41 -9.35 -8.59
N ASP A 224 -8.63 -9.79 -8.28
CA ASP A 224 -9.73 -8.91 -7.89
C ASP A 224 -9.43 -8.17 -6.57
N VAL A 225 -9.03 -8.92 -5.53
CA VAL A 225 -8.68 -8.34 -4.23
C VAL A 225 -7.45 -7.42 -4.34
N THR A 226 -6.41 -7.84 -5.09
CA THR A 226 -5.23 -6.99 -5.34
C THR A 226 -5.63 -5.67 -5.97
N SER A 227 -6.47 -5.70 -7.00
CA SER A 227 -6.95 -4.51 -7.70
C SER A 227 -7.75 -3.59 -6.78
N LYS A 228 -8.71 -4.14 -6.04
CA LYS A 228 -9.56 -3.39 -5.09
C LYS A 228 -8.74 -2.72 -4.01
N ILE A 229 -7.90 -3.47 -3.31
CA ILE A 229 -7.08 -2.96 -2.19
C ILE A 229 -6.06 -1.93 -2.70
N THR A 230 -5.39 -2.21 -3.81
CA THR A 230 -4.41 -1.26 -4.40
C THR A 230 -5.08 0.05 -4.78
N THR A 231 -6.25 0.01 -5.41
CA THR A 231 -7.00 1.20 -5.82
C THR A 231 -7.48 1.99 -4.60
N GLN A 232 -8.06 1.31 -3.61
CA GLN A 232 -8.54 1.94 -2.39
C GLN A 232 -7.41 2.64 -1.63
N LEU A 233 -6.32 1.93 -1.33
CA LEU A 233 -5.17 2.50 -0.61
C LEU A 233 -4.51 3.63 -1.40
N ARG A 234 -4.38 3.49 -2.71
CA ARG A 234 -3.83 4.55 -3.56
C ARG A 234 -4.68 5.81 -3.51
N THR A 235 -6.00 5.68 -3.59
CA THR A 235 -6.93 6.83 -3.52
C THR A 235 -6.86 7.49 -2.16
N GLU A 236 -6.91 6.72 -1.08
CA GLU A 236 -6.85 7.22 0.29
C GLU A 236 -5.54 7.99 0.53
N GLN A 237 -4.40 7.39 0.21
CA GLN A 237 -3.10 8.03 0.40
C GLN A 237 -2.90 9.25 -0.50
N THR A 238 -3.41 9.21 -1.74
CA THR A 238 -3.39 10.37 -2.64
C THR A 238 -4.17 11.53 -2.06
N ASN A 239 -5.35 11.26 -1.49
CA ASN A 239 -6.16 12.29 -0.84
C ASN A 239 -5.45 12.91 0.37
N VAL A 240 -4.83 12.08 1.23
CA VAL A 240 -4.04 12.56 2.37
C VAL A 240 -2.87 13.43 1.91
N ILE A 241 -2.10 12.98 0.92
CA ILE A 241 -0.97 13.74 0.37
C ILE A 241 -1.43 15.08 -0.23
N ASN A 242 -2.54 15.08 -0.98
CA ASN A 242 -3.09 16.30 -1.57
C ASN A 242 -3.62 17.28 -0.51
N THR A 243 -4.23 16.78 0.56
CA THR A 243 -4.70 17.62 1.69
C THR A 243 -3.53 18.29 2.40
N ILE A 244 -2.46 17.53 2.68
CA ILE A 244 -1.23 18.06 3.28
C ILE A 244 -0.62 19.11 2.35
N TYR A 245 -0.49 18.81 1.05
CA TYR A 245 0.07 19.73 0.07
C TYR A 245 -0.74 21.02 -0.01
N GLY A 246 -2.07 20.95 -0.11
CA GLY A 246 -2.94 22.13 -0.17
C GLY A 246 -2.88 22.99 1.10
N SER A 247 -2.75 22.37 2.27
CA SER A 247 -2.58 23.11 3.53
C SER A 247 -1.26 23.90 3.57
N TRP A 248 -0.18 23.31 3.07
CA TRP A 248 1.12 23.98 3.02
C TRP A 248 1.15 25.11 2.00
N GLU A 249 0.55 24.92 0.84
CA GLU A 249 0.45 25.93 -0.22
C GLU A 249 -0.29 27.18 0.26
N THR A 250 -1.43 27.01 0.92
CA THR A 250 -2.21 28.13 1.47
C THR A 250 -1.45 28.89 2.57
N THR A 251 -0.74 28.16 3.45
CA THR A 251 0.04 28.79 4.54
C THR A 251 1.22 29.59 4.01
N ILE A 252 1.94 29.06 3.03
CA ILE A 252 3.08 29.75 2.40
C ILE A 252 2.61 30.98 1.65
N THR A 253 1.54 30.88 0.87
CA THR A 253 0.96 32.01 0.12
C THR A 253 0.49 33.12 1.06
N ALA A 254 -0.20 32.79 2.13
CA ALA A 254 -0.64 33.76 3.14
C ALA A 254 0.54 34.49 3.80
N SER A 255 1.62 33.76 4.14
CA SER A 255 2.82 34.36 4.73
C SER A 255 3.54 35.31 3.77
N ILE A 256 3.64 34.98 2.50
CA ILE A 256 4.24 35.83 1.47
C ILE A 256 3.43 37.11 1.30
N ILE A 257 2.09 37.02 1.22
CA ILE A 257 1.21 38.19 1.12
C ILE A 257 1.39 39.10 2.34
N ALA A 258 1.45 38.53 3.54
CA ALA A 258 1.65 39.31 4.77
C ALA A 258 2.98 40.08 4.74
N ILE A 259 4.08 39.47 4.32
CA ILE A 259 5.39 40.09 4.20
C ILE A 259 5.35 41.23 3.16
N VAL A 260 4.74 41.01 2.00
CA VAL A 260 4.61 42.02 0.94
C VAL A 260 3.84 43.25 1.45
N VAL A 261 2.73 43.06 2.17
CA VAL A 261 1.94 44.14 2.76
C VAL A 261 2.76 44.93 3.76
N ILE A 262 3.53 44.28 4.64
CA ILE A 262 4.41 44.99 5.61
C ILE A 262 5.45 45.84 4.88
N VAL A 263 6.11 45.27 3.85
CA VAL A 263 7.11 46.02 3.06
C VAL A 263 6.48 47.24 2.38
N LEU A 264 5.29 47.07 1.79
CA LEU A 264 4.58 48.24 1.17
C LEU A 264 4.26 49.31 2.18
N ILE A 265 3.81 48.96 3.39
CA ILE A 265 3.55 49.95 4.47
C ILE A 265 4.85 50.72 4.84
N LEU A 266 5.96 49.98 5.01
CA LEU A 266 7.26 50.59 5.32
C LEU A 266 7.73 51.54 4.19
N VAL A 267 7.54 51.17 2.92
CA VAL A 267 7.87 52.03 1.78
C VAL A 267 7.02 53.29 1.78
N ILE A 268 5.73 53.18 2.03
CA ILE A 268 4.81 54.33 2.12
C ILE A 268 5.27 55.31 3.25
N ILE A 269 5.54 54.76 4.44
CA ILE A 269 6.05 55.52 5.58
C ILE A 269 7.36 56.22 5.20
N TYR A 270 8.29 55.51 4.57
CA TYR A 270 9.56 56.08 4.10
C TYR A 270 9.34 57.26 3.11
N LEU A 271 8.44 57.09 2.14
CA LEU A 271 8.14 58.12 1.14
C LEU A 271 7.51 59.35 1.80
N ILE A 272 6.59 59.17 2.76
CA ILE A 272 5.98 60.27 3.52
C ILE A 272 7.05 61.05 4.31
N LEU A 273 7.93 60.32 5.02
CA LEU A 273 9.03 60.94 5.77
C LEU A 273 10.01 61.68 4.85
N ARG A 274 10.34 61.10 3.69
CA ARG A 274 11.18 61.72 2.67
C ARG A 274 10.55 63.00 2.12
N TYR A 275 9.24 62.95 1.84
CA TYR A 275 8.50 64.13 1.37
C TYR A 275 8.47 65.22 2.43
N ARG A 276 8.19 64.91 3.69
CA ARG A 276 8.19 65.87 4.82
C ARG A 276 9.58 66.50 5.03
N ARG A 277 10.66 65.69 4.92
CA ARG A 277 12.04 66.26 4.99
C ARG A 277 12.34 67.18 3.85
N LYS A 278 11.97 66.87 2.61
CA LYS A 278 12.14 67.80 1.46
C LYS A 278 11.35 69.11 1.63
N LYS A 279 10.11 69.02 2.17
CA LYS A 279 9.29 70.19 2.43
C LYS A 279 9.90 71.11 3.54
N LYS A 280 10.46 70.51 4.61
CA LYS A 280 11.17 71.22 5.66
C LYS A 280 12.46 71.88 5.12
N MET A 281 13.20 71.23 4.25
CA MET A 281 14.40 71.82 3.62
C MET A 281 14.05 73.05 2.70
N LYS A 282 12.99 72.87 1.88
CA LYS A 282 12.54 73.97 1.06
C LYS A 282 12.13 75.23 1.90
N LYS A 283 11.43 75.07 3.01
CA LYS A 283 11.09 76.14 3.92
C LYS A 283 12.33 76.81 4.55
N LYS A 284 13.31 75.96 5.00
CA LYS A 284 14.57 76.56 5.53
C LYS A 284 15.33 77.34 4.49
N LEU A 285 15.39 76.89 3.23
CA LEU A 285 16.01 77.67 2.13
C LEU A 285 15.29 78.96 1.84
N GLN A 286 13.96 79.03 1.93
CA GLN A 286 13.20 80.24 1.78
C GLN A 286 13.50 81.23 2.93
N TYR A 287 13.63 80.79 4.18
CA TYR A 287 13.99 81.65 5.30
C TYR A 287 15.41 82.21 5.19
N ILE A 288 16.37 81.44 4.71
CA ILE A 288 17.74 81.86 4.49
C ILE A 288 17.76 82.93 3.40
N LYS A 289 17.04 82.77 2.30
CA LYS A 289 16.95 83.72 1.21
C LYS A 289 16.30 85.03 1.62
N LEU A 290 15.36 85.07 2.56
CA LEU A 290 14.74 86.26 3.14
C LEU A 290 15.63 86.96 4.18
N LEU A 291 16.69 86.37 4.67
CA LEU A 291 17.66 86.94 5.59
C LEU A 291 18.88 87.53 4.87
N GLU A 292 19.09 87.20 3.61
CA GLU A 292 20.17 87.72 2.73
C GLU A 292 19.72 88.94 1.88
N GLU A 293 18.41 89.26 1.87
CA GLU A 293 17.86 90.57 1.34
C GLU A 293 17.73 91.58 2.47
#